data_24c4db4660ecebdc11f774920ea080ad
#
_entry.id   24c4db4660ecebdc11f774920ea080ad
#
_cell.length_a   1.000
_cell.length_b   1.000
_cell.length_c   1.000
_cell.angle_alpha   90.00
_cell.angle_beta   90.00
_cell.angle_gamma   90.00
#
_symmetry.space_group_name_H-M   'P 1'
#
loop_
_entity.id
_entity.type
_entity.pdbx_description
1 polymer ?
#
loop_
_entity_poly.entity_id
_entity_poly.type
_entity_poly.pdbx_seq_one_letter_code
_entity_poly.pdbx_strand_id
1 'polypeptide(L)'
;MGFLKKFFSQDPEKTEQKGDAFLKASDWGRAKLEFEKALDALEKTSSDDASETRLRDKLVQAKGALAHEHRQAGEDLMEAEYYDEARGFLQLALDLTRDPALISAVEKLMHEIARLTAGDIQMEVPQSDLTPLADDETYTGDQDDETFMALCSTLPEEVQEAYLSYGESFKTGYLALNRGDFDLAADDLSHALEENPAPDSIIPLELATAYLNLEKLDEARRLLETFLQHHPDALPGYQVLCEVYWEIGAFDQAETLLADCPDDLKNSLAYVLLRGETLSKAGSHPEAVSLYQDFMEAYGWNEPLAIALAGTLETLGDLERARGLYAKIMDQCRSCHTRIDPLVKRKFADISFDLGQHSSAIMEMYLSLAQDDPENAPLYFLKISRIYASMGNEEEARRFRVFAQQAENGKG
;
A
#
# COMPACT_ATOMS: atom_id res chain seq x y z
N MET A 1 -26.78 25.65 31.26
CA MET A 1 -26.11 24.58 30.51
C MET A 1 -26.97 24.04 29.35
N GLY A 2 -27.48 24.90 28.46
CA GLY A 2 -28.43 24.53 27.42
C GLY A 2 -28.03 25.01 26.00
N PHE A 3 -26.99 25.85 25.89
CA PHE A 3 -26.66 26.49 24.59
C PHE A 3 -25.61 25.77 23.75
N LEU A 4 -24.75 24.94 24.37
CA LEU A 4 -23.68 24.20 23.65
C LEU A 4 -24.15 22.87 23.05
N LYS A 5 -25.27 22.30 23.47
CA LYS A 5 -25.85 21.07 22.90
C LYS A 5 -26.44 21.27 21.49
N LYS A 6 -26.74 22.50 21.09
CA LYS A 6 -27.39 22.83 19.79
C LYS A 6 -26.42 22.99 18.64
N PHE A 7 -25.08 23.05 18.89
CA PHE A 7 -24.07 23.25 17.87
C PHE A 7 -23.46 21.95 17.35
N PHE A 8 -23.71 20.79 17.95
CA PHE A 8 -23.18 19.48 17.55
C PHE A 8 -24.25 18.43 17.21
N SER A 9 -25.54 18.78 17.17
CA SER A 9 -26.53 17.87 16.57
C SER A 9 -26.54 18.09 15.07
N GLN A 10 -26.05 17.14 14.31
CA GLN A 10 -26.28 17.08 12.87
C GLN A 10 -27.81 17.08 12.68
N ASP A 11 -28.31 18.04 11.92
CA ASP A 11 -29.71 18.16 11.57
C ASP A 11 -30.05 17.00 10.59
N PRO A 12 -30.89 16.00 10.98
CA PRO A 12 -31.18 14.84 10.16
C PRO A 12 -31.71 15.22 8.78
N GLU A 13 -32.53 16.29 8.68
CA GLU A 13 -33.11 16.73 7.43
C GLU A 13 -32.05 17.29 6.46
N LYS A 14 -31.05 18.04 6.95
CA LYS A 14 -29.95 18.54 6.12
C LYS A 14 -29.03 17.41 5.65
N THR A 15 -28.82 16.42 6.51
CA THR A 15 -28.01 15.23 6.18
C THR A 15 -28.74 14.38 5.15
N GLU A 16 -30.05 14.20 5.27
CA GLU A 16 -30.90 13.56 4.28
C GLU A 16 -30.83 14.27 2.92
N GLN A 17 -30.93 15.61 2.90
CA GLN A 17 -30.84 16.40 1.66
C GLN A 17 -29.48 16.23 0.95
N LYS A 18 -28.39 16.11 1.71
CA LYS A 18 -27.06 15.78 1.14
C LYS A 18 -27.04 14.40 0.53
N GLY A 19 -27.59 13.40 1.22
CA GLY A 19 -27.74 12.05 0.71
C GLY A 19 -28.53 12.01 -0.59
N ASP A 20 -29.65 12.77 -0.67
CA ASP A 20 -30.46 12.90 -1.88
C ASP A 20 -29.69 13.56 -3.03
N ALA A 21 -28.81 14.50 -2.75
CA ALA A 21 -27.98 15.14 -3.77
C ALA A 21 -26.94 14.13 -4.34
N PHE A 22 -26.31 13.35 -3.49
CA PHE A 22 -25.39 12.28 -3.91
C PHE A 22 -26.10 11.16 -4.67
N LEU A 23 -27.31 10.77 -4.22
CA LEU A 23 -28.13 9.78 -4.92
C LEU A 23 -28.45 10.24 -6.37
N LYS A 24 -28.79 11.52 -6.57
CA LYS A 24 -29.03 12.10 -7.89
C LYS A 24 -27.77 12.21 -8.75
N ALA A 25 -26.61 12.34 -8.13
CA ALA A 25 -25.32 12.38 -8.79
C ALA A 25 -24.75 10.98 -9.08
N SER A 26 -25.51 9.90 -8.78
CA SER A 26 -25.05 8.51 -8.86
C SER A 26 -23.81 8.20 -8.01
N ASP A 27 -23.60 8.99 -6.95
CA ASP A 27 -22.56 8.75 -5.95
C ASP A 27 -23.16 7.93 -4.80
N TRP A 28 -23.33 6.64 -5.07
CA TRP A 28 -24.05 5.74 -4.17
C TRP A 28 -23.34 5.53 -2.84
N GLY A 29 -22.01 5.55 -2.85
CA GLY A 29 -21.19 5.42 -1.65
C GLY A 29 -21.40 6.58 -0.68
N ARG A 30 -21.32 7.83 -1.17
CA ARG A 30 -21.58 9.03 -0.34
C ARG A 30 -23.04 9.15 0.06
N ALA A 31 -23.97 8.79 -0.82
CA ALA A 31 -25.40 8.76 -0.50
C ALA A 31 -25.68 7.83 0.68
N LYS A 32 -25.15 6.61 0.64
CA LYS A 32 -25.24 5.62 1.73
C LYS A 32 -24.74 6.20 3.05
N LEU A 33 -23.55 6.81 3.08
CA LEU A 33 -22.95 7.38 4.27
C LEU A 33 -23.79 8.52 4.88
N GLU A 34 -24.34 9.40 4.05
CA GLU A 34 -25.17 10.50 4.56
C GLU A 34 -26.52 9.98 5.09
N PHE A 35 -27.12 8.97 4.49
CA PHE A 35 -28.34 8.35 5.03
C PHE A 35 -28.08 7.59 6.34
N GLU A 36 -26.96 6.91 6.50
CA GLU A 36 -26.56 6.28 7.76
C GLU A 36 -26.37 7.31 8.86
N LYS A 37 -25.68 8.44 8.58
CA LYS A 37 -25.54 9.56 9.52
C LYS A 37 -26.89 10.20 9.88
N ALA A 38 -27.82 10.31 8.91
CA ALA A 38 -29.14 10.86 9.16
C ALA A 38 -29.96 9.93 10.07
N LEU A 39 -29.87 8.61 9.91
CA LEU A 39 -30.50 7.63 10.79
C LEU A 39 -29.91 7.69 12.21
N ASP A 40 -28.60 7.73 12.35
CA ASP A 40 -27.93 7.88 13.65
C ASP A 40 -28.32 9.18 14.39
N ALA A 41 -28.54 10.25 13.63
CA ALA A 41 -29.00 11.52 14.21
C ALA A 41 -30.47 11.47 14.64
N LEU A 42 -31.30 10.74 13.90
CA LEU A 42 -32.71 10.50 14.23
C LEU A 42 -32.86 9.65 15.50
N GLU A 43 -32.09 8.59 15.68
CA GLU A 43 -32.12 7.76 16.89
C GLU A 43 -31.78 8.52 18.17
N LYS A 44 -31.01 9.61 18.07
CA LYS A 44 -30.62 10.48 19.17
C LYS A 44 -31.66 11.56 19.50
N THR A 45 -32.59 11.82 18.60
CA THR A 45 -33.70 12.75 18.74
C THR A 45 -34.98 11.94 18.71
N SER A 46 -35.93 12.07 19.66
CA SER A 46 -37.17 11.27 19.70
C SER A 46 -37.82 11.17 18.31
N SER A 47 -37.75 9.98 17.72
CA SER A 47 -38.01 9.71 16.32
C SER A 47 -39.48 9.78 15.92
N ASP A 48 -39.70 10.34 14.73
CA ASP A 48 -40.91 10.13 13.93
C ASP A 48 -40.72 8.86 13.08
N ASP A 49 -41.47 7.80 13.37
CA ASP A 49 -41.40 6.48 12.67
C ASP A 49 -41.48 6.60 11.13
N ALA A 50 -42.20 7.63 10.61
CA ALA A 50 -42.31 7.88 9.19
C ALA A 50 -41.00 8.37 8.55
N SER A 51 -40.25 9.23 9.28
CA SER A 51 -38.93 9.72 8.82
C SER A 51 -37.87 8.63 8.87
N GLU A 52 -37.91 7.77 9.86
CA GLU A 52 -37.02 6.62 9.96
C GLU A 52 -37.24 5.61 8.82
N THR A 53 -38.49 5.27 8.54
CA THR A 53 -38.85 4.36 7.44
C THR A 53 -38.38 4.94 6.10
N ARG A 54 -38.63 6.22 5.84
CA ARG A 54 -38.19 6.90 4.61
C ARG A 54 -36.67 6.87 4.42
N LEU A 55 -35.91 7.14 5.48
CA LEU A 55 -34.44 7.11 5.42
C LEU A 55 -33.91 5.68 5.21
N ARG A 56 -34.51 4.69 5.83
CA ARG A 56 -34.16 3.29 5.63
C ARG A 56 -34.42 2.85 4.18
N ASP A 57 -35.53 3.28 3.58
CA ASP A 57 -35.83 3.00 2.18
C ASP A 57 -34.78 3.61 1.24
N LYS A 58 -34.38 4.87 1.50
CA LYS A 58 -33.31 5.54 0.74
C LYS A 58 -31.94 4.87 0.92
N LEU A 59 -31.64 4.43 2.13
CA LEU A 59 -30.42 3.68 2.42
C LEU A 59 -30.40 2.33 1.67
N VAL A 60 -31.53 1.62 1.64
CA VAL A 60 -31.67 0.37 0.87
C VAL A 60 -31.48 0.64 -0.62
N GLN A 61 -32.04 1.73 -1.14
CA GLN A 61 -31.84 2.13 -2.53
C GLN A 61 -30.37 2.42 -2.85
N ALA A 62 -29.68 3.21 -1.99
CA ALA A 62 -28.28 3.52 -2.19
C ALA A 62 -27.38 2.28 -2.10
N LYS A 63 -27.63 1.39 -1.12
CA LYS A 63 -26.91 0.12 -0.97
C LYS A 63 -27.13 -0.82 -2.17
N GLY A 64 -28.36 -0.91 -2.66
CA GLY A 64 -28.67 -1.72 -3.84
C GLY A 64 -27.96 -1.21 -5.10
N ALA A 65 -27.98 0.10 -5.35
CA ALA A 65 -27.28 0.68 -6.49
C ALA A 65 -25.74 0.47 -6.40
N LEU A 66 -25.15 0.67 -5.22
CA LEU A 66 -23.72 0.42 -4.98
C LEU A 66 -23.36 -1.07 -5.15
N ALA A 67 -24.24 -1.98 -4.72
CA ALA A 67 -24.04 -3.41 -4.93
C ALA A 67 -24.04 -3.79 -6.43
N HIS A 68 -24.90 -3.15 -7.24
CA HIS A 68 -24.88 -3.33 -8.68
C HIS A 68 -23.58 -2.81 -9.32
N GLU A 69 -23.10 -1.66 -8.87
CA GLU A 69 -21.82 -1.09 -9.32
C GLU A 69 -20.64 -2.02 -9.00
N HIS A 70 -20.57 -2.54 -7.76
CA HIS A 70 -19.54 -3.49 -7.38
C HIS A 70 -19.62 -4.81 -8.14
N ARG A 71 -20.85 -5.32 -8.40
CA ARG A 71 -21.02 -6.50 -9.25
C ARG A 71 -20.46 -6.25 -10.66
N GLN A 72 -20.77 -5.10 -11.26
CA GLN A 72 -20.28 -4.76 -12.58
C GLN A 72 -18.74 -4.63 -12.60
N ALA A 73 -18.16 -3.95 -11.62
CA ALA A 73 -16.70 -3.86 -11.48
C ALA A 73 -16.04 -5.23 -11.32
N GLY A 74 -16.66 -6.15 -10.55
CA GLY A 74 -16.20 -7.53 -10.42
C GLY A 74 -16.30 -8.32 -11.73
N GLU A 75 -17.36 -8.09 -12.53
CA GLU A 75 -17.54 -8.71 -13.85
C GLU A 75 -16.50 -8.19 -14.86
N ASP A 76 -16.24 -6.87 -14.89
CA ASP A 76 -15.24 -6.24 -15.74
C ASP A 76 -13.81 -6.73 -15.40
N LEU A 77 -13.49 -6.87 -14.11
CA LEU A 77 -12.23 -7.42 -13.65
C LEU A 77 -12.08 -8.92 -13.97
N MET A 78 -13.16 -9.69 -13.90
CA MET A 78 -13.16 -11.09 -14.29
C MET A 78 -12.90 -11.24 -15.81
N GLU A 79 -13.48 -10.37 -16.64
CA GLU A 79 -13.20 -10.34 -18.09
C GLU A 79 -11.75 -9.93 -18.40
N ALA A 80 -11.13 -9.15 -17.52
CA ALA A 80 -9.72 -8.75 -17.61
C ALA A 80 -8.75 -9.76 -16.94
N GLU A 81 -9.27 -10.92 -16.48
CA GLU A 81 -8.52 -12.01 -15.84
C GLU A 81 -7.93 -11.66 -14.44
N TYR A 82 -8.31 -10.54 -13.84
CA TYR A 82 -7.95 -10.15 -12.46
C TYR A 82 -8.88 -10.81 -11.43
N TYR A 83 -8.75 -12.13 -11.25
CA TYR A 83 -9.72 -12.95 -10.51
C TYR A 83 -9.77 -12.66 -9.01
N ASP A 84 -8.66 -12.32 -8.38
CA ASP A 84 -8.62 -12.02 -6.94
C ASP A 84 -9.27 -10.68 -6.63
N GLU A 85 -9.02 -9.65 -7.42
CA GLU A 85 -9.67 -8.34 -7.35
C GLU A 85 -11.16 -8.45 -7.68
N ALA A 86 -11.51 -9.21 -8.71
CA ALA A 86 -12.89 -9.49 -9.07
C ALA A 86 -13.66 -10.11 -7.90
N ARG A 87 -13.07 -11.09 -7.21
CA ARG A 87 -13.65 -11.71 -6.02
C ARG A 87 -13.89 -10.71 -4.90
N GLY A 88 -12.96 -9.78 -4.69
CA GLY A 88 -13.11 -8.70 -3.71
C GLY A 88 -14.32 -7.81 -3.97
N PHE A 89 -14.51 -7.35 -5.20
CA PHE A 89 -15.67 -6.53 -5.58
C PHE A 89 -16.99 -7.30 -5.52
N LEU A 90 -17.00 -8.56 -5.92
CA LEU A 90 -18.17 -9.41 -5.83
C LEU A 90 -18.59 -9.67 -4.37
N GLN A 91 -17.62 -9.82 -3.46
CA GLN A 91 -17.91 -9.94 -2.02
C GLN A 91 -18.51 -8.65 -1.46
N LEU A 92 -17.99 -7.47 -1.84
CA LEU A 92 -18.57 -6.17 -1.44
C LEU A 92 -20.02 -6.02 -1.94
N ALA A 93 -20.34 -6.53 -3.13
CA ALA A 93 -21.71 -6.54 -3.64
C ALA A 93 -22.64 -7.40 -2.77
N LEU A 94 -22.21 -8.58 -2.31
CA LEU A 94 -22.98 -9.45 -1.42
C LEU A 94 -23.24 -8.78 -0.05
N ASP A 95 -22.26 -8.09 0.50
CA ASP A 95 -22.37 -7.45 1.80
C ASP A 95 -23.37 -6.27 1.81
N LEU A 96 -23.61 -5.67 0.65
CA LEU A 96 -24.47 -4.51 0.48
C LEU A 96 -25.94 -4.85 0.12
N THR A 97 -26.18 -6.03 -0.45
CA THR A 97 -27.51 -6.38 -0.98
C THR A 97 -28.22 -7.46 -0.17
N ARG A 98 -29.55 -7.40 -0.20
CA ARG A 98 -30.45 -8.49 0.23
C ARG A 98 -31.37 -8.95 -0.91
N ASP A 99 -31.17 -8.44 -2.12
CA ASP A 99 -31.93 -8.86 -3.30
C ASP A 99 -31.49 -10.27 -3.73
N PRO A 100 -32.38 -11.27 -3.66
CA PRO A 100 -32.04 -12.64 -4.03
C PRO A 100 -31.58 -12.81 -5.48
N ALA A 101 -32.06 -11.94 -6.39
CA ALA A 101 -31.68 -11.99 -7.79
C ALA A 101 -30.23 -11.53 -7.98
N LEU A 102 -29.83 -10.45 -7.29
CA LEU A 102 -28.47 -9.95 -7.32
C LEU A 102 -27.50 -10.89 -6.62
N ILE A 103 -27.89 -11.44 -5.45
CA ILE A 103 -27.09 -12.45 -4.73
C ILE A 103 -26.81 -13.65 -5.66
N SER A 104 -27.85 -14.21 -6.29
CA SER A 104 -27.68 -15.35 -7.20
C SER A 104 -26.79 -15.02 -8.41
N ALA A 105 -26.86 -13.79 -8.93
CA ALA A 105 -25.99 -13.35 -10.03
C ALA A 105 -24.53 -13.27 -9.60
N VAL A 106 -24.26 -12.69 -8.43
CA VAL A 106 -22.90 -12.58 -7.87
C VAL A 106 -22.31 -13.95 -7.53
N GLU A 107 -23.11 -14.85 -6.92
CA GLU A 107 -22.66 -16.21 -6.58
C GLU A 107 -22.28 -17.01 -7.84
N LYS A 108 -22.97 -16.79 -8.96
CA LYS A 108 -22.59 -17.41 -10.24
C LYS A 108 -21.25 -16.94 -10.74
N LEU A 109 -20.99 -15.63 -10.67
CA LEU A 109 -19.68 -15.06 -11.06
C LEU A 109 -18.56 -15.58 -10.15
N MET A 110 -18.78 -15.64 -8.84
CA MET A 110 -17.82 -16.23 -7.89
C MET A 110 -17.55 -17.71 -8.15
N HIS A 111 -18.59 -18.48 -8.53
CA HIS A 111 -18.44 -19.88 -8.94
C HIS A 111 -17.65 -20.02 -10.25
N GLU A 112 -17.88 -19.11 -11.19
CA GLU A 112 -17.14 -19.07 -12.46
C GLU A 112 -15.65 -18.74 -12.22
N ILE A 113 -15.35 -17.76 -11.38
CA ILE A 113 -13.96 -17.47 -10.95
C ILE A 113 -13.34 -18.72 -10.31
N ALA A 114 -14.04 -19.37 -9.38
CA ALA A 114 -13.55 -20.59 -8.76
C ALA A 114 -13.27 -21.71 -9.77
N ARG A 115 -14.09 -21.82 -10.82
CA ARG A 115 -13.90 -22.78 -11.90
C ARG A 115 -12.70 -22.45 -12.78
N LEU A 116 -12.52 -21.16 -13.13
CA LEU A 116 -11.41 -20.69 -13.95
C LEU A 116 -10.07 -20.84 -13.22
N THR A 117 -10.04 -20.48 -11.93
CA THR A 117 -8.85 -20.64 -11.08
C THR A 117 -8.59 -22.09 -10.64
N ALA A 118 -9.60 -22.98 -10.62
CA ALA A 118 -9.39 -24.41 -10.32
C ALA A 118 -8.95 -25.21 -11.56
N GLY A 119 -9.11 -24.66 -12.77
CA GLY A 119 -8.61 -25.27 -14.01
C GLY A 119 -7.09 -25.31 -14.11
N ASP A 120 -6.40 -24.42 -13.38
CA ASP A 120 -4.93 -24.37 -13.32
C ASP A 120 -4.34 -25.31 -12.24
N ILE A 121 -5.18 -26.03 -11.47
CA ILE A 121 -4.74 -26.97 -10.43
C ILE A 121 -5.29 -28.39 -10.70
N GLN A 122 -5.17 -28.91 -11.93
CA GLN A 122 -5.23 -30.34 -12.16
C GLN A 122 -3.85 -30.87 -12.53
N MET A 123 -2.94 -30.86 -11.54
CA MET A 123 -1.88 -31.86 -11.50
C MET A 123 -2.42 -33.03 -10.67
N GLU A 124 -2.65 -34.15 -11.33
CA GLU A 124 -2.93 -35.46 -10.71
C GLU A 124 -1.85 -35.76 -9.68
N VAL A 125 -2.25 -35.91 -8.43
CA VAL A 125 -1.40 -36.48 -7.39
C VAL A 125 -1.49 -37.99 -7.48
N PRO A 126 -0.45 -38.71 -7.90
CA PRO A 126 -0.38 -40.15 -7.74
C PRO A 126 -0.14 -40.46 -6.26
N GLN A 127 -1.04 -41.20 -5.64
CA GLN A 127 -0.77 -41.83 -4.36
C GLN A 127 0.32 -42.89 -4.56
N SER A 128 1.50 -42.67 -4.03
CA SER A 128 2.44 -43.76 -3.71
C SER A 128 3.44 -43.34 -2.64
N ASP A 129 3.42 -44.12 -1.58
CA ASP A 129 4.46 -44.48 -0.61
C ASP A 129 5.50 -43.45 -0.18
N LEU A 130 5.41 -43.10 1.10
CA LEU A 130 6.40 -42.41 1.89
C LEU A 130 7.72 -43.17 1.94
N THR A 131 8.67 -42.83 1.14
CA THR A 131 10.11 -43.05 1.41
C THR A 131 10.77 -41.68 1.48
N PRO A 132 11.72 -41.44 2.41
CA PRO A 132 12.40 -40.16 2.50
C PRO A 132 13.25 -39.97 1.24
N LEU A 133 12.94 -38.98 0.42
CA LEU A 133 13.76 -38.62 -0.71
C LEU A 133 14.96 -37.83 -0.23
N ALA A 134 16.12 -38.36 -0.61
CA ALA A 134 17.37 -37.64 -0.62
C ALA A 134 17.25 -36.42 -1.56
N ASP A 135 17.98 -35.38 -1.22
CA ASP A 135 18.18 -34.18 -2.00
C ASP A 135 18.53 -34.56 -3.46
N ASP A 136 17.57 -34.36 -4.36
CA ASP A 136 17.80 -34.37 -5.80
C ASP A 136 17.10 -33.16 -6.39
N GLU A 137 17.86 -32.07 -6.50
CA GLU A 137 17.48 -30.84 -7.15
C GLU A 137 17.33 -31.09 -8.68
N THR A 138 16.18 -31.60 -9.11
CA THR A 138 15.80 -31.50 -10.51
C THR A 138 15.15 -30.14 -10.76
N TYR A 139 15.98 -29.17 -10.99
CA TYR A 139 15.68 -27.83 -11.43
C TYR A 139 14.92 -27.89 -12.76
N THR A 140 13.66 -27.40 -12.78
CA THR A 140 12.86 -27.34 -14.01
C THR A 140 13.15 -26.01 -14.69
N GLY A 141 14.01 -26.01 -15.71
CA GLY A 141 14.40 -24.83 -16.47
C GLY A 141 13.21 -24.01 -17.03
N ASP A 142 12.07 -24.65 -17.29
CA ASP A 142 10.87 -23.99 -17.79
C ASP A 142 10.29 -22.96 -16.76
N GLN A 143 10.32 -23.23 -15.45
CA GLN A 143 9.78 -22.34 -14.43
C GLN A 143 10.65 -21.08 -14.22
N ASP A 144 11.95 -21.20 -14.38
CA ASP A 144 12.87 -20.06 -14.29
C ASP A 144 12.76 -19.15 -15.52
N ASP A 145 12.54 -19.71 -16.70
CA ASP A 145 12.28 -18.95 -17.92
C ASP A 145 11.00 -18.13 -17.81
N GLU A 146 9.91 -18.74 -17.34
CA GLU A 146 8.63 -18.04 -17.10
C GLU A 146 8.79 -16.92 -16.07
N THR A 147 9.48 -17.17 -14.96
CA THR A 147 9.72 -16.17 -13.91
C THR A 147 10.57 -15.01 -14.44
N PHE A 148 11.64 -15.30 -15.19
CA PHE A 148 12.48 -14.28 -15.79
C PHE A 148 11.70 -13.41 -16.79
N MET A 149 10.92 -14.03 -17.67
CA MET A 149 10.06 -13.32 -18.62
C MET A 149 9.02 -12.44 -17.92
N ALA A 150 8.41 -12.94 -16.84
CA ALA A 150 7.47 -12.17 -16.03
C ALA A 150 8.11 -10.94 -15.39
N LEU A 151 9.30 -11.08 -14.80
CA LEU A 151 10.07 -9.96 -14.26
C LEU A 151 10.44 -8.94 -15.34
N CYS A 152 10.96 -9.40 -16.48
CA CYS A 152 11.32 -8.52 -17.59
C CYS A 152 10.12 -7.78 -18.17
N SER A 153 8.92 -8.38 -18.19
CA SER A 153 7.71 -7.76 -18.74
C SER A 153 7.26 -6.49 -17.99
N THR A 154 7.74 -6.27 -16.77
CA THR A 154 7.46 -5.07 -15.97
C THR A 154 8.39 -3.90 -16.29
N LEU A 155 9.44 -4.13 -17.07
CA LEU A 155 10.47 -3.15 -17.39
C LEU A 155 10.12 -2.34 -18.67
N PRO A 156 10.68 -1.14 -18.84
CA PRO A 156 10.61 -0.42 -20.11
C PRO A 156 11.13 -1.27 -21.29
N GLU A 157 10.53 -1.13 -22.45
CA GLU A 157 10.79 -1.96 -23.63
C GLU A 157 12.28 -2.07 -23.96
N GLU A 158 13.02 -0.95 -23.95
CA GLU A 158 14.45 -0.92 -24.23
C GLU A 158 15.28 -1.73 -23.21
N VAL A 159 14.91 -1.67 -21.93
CA VAL A 159 15.55 -2.44 -20.85
C VAL A 159 15.21 -3.92 -20.97
N GLN A 160 13.95 -4.23 -21.27
CA GLN A 160 13.49 -5.61 -21.50
C GLN A 160 14.26 -6.27 -22.64
N GLU A 161 14.39 -5.59 -23.79
CA GLU A 161 15.15 -6.10 -24.93
C GLU A 161 16.62 -6.38 -24.57
N ALA A 162 17.24 -5.46 -23.81
CA ALA A 162 18.62 -5.64 -23.35
C ALA A 162 18.75 -6.87 -22.44
N TYR A 163 17.87 -7.03 -21.44
CA TYR A 163 17.90 -8.14 -20.48
C TYR A 163 17.73 -9.50 -21.19
N LEU A 164 16.81 -9.59 -22.15
CA LEU A 164 16.59 -10.79 -22.93
C LEU A 164 17.79 -11.16 -23.84
N SER A 165 18.67 -10.20 -24.16
CA SER A 165 19.82 -10.40 -25.01
C SER A 165 21.10 -10.87 -24.31
N TYR A 166 21.21 -10.72 -22.96
CA TYR A 166 22.46 -10.94 -22.22
C TYR A 166 22.83 -12.40 -21.98
N GLY A 167 21.92 -13.36 -22.21
CA GLY A 167 22.20 -14.78 -22.09
C GLY A 167 21.96 -15.40 -20.73
N GLU A 168 22.39 -16.65 -20.54
CA GLU A 168 22.00 -17.49 -19.40
C GLU A 168 22.62 -17.01 -18.08
N SER A 169 23.89 -16.60 -18.07
CA SER A 169 24.57 -16.09 -16.88
C SER A 169 23.86 -14.86 -16.31
N PHE A 170 23.36 -13.98 -17.18
CA PHE A 170 22.57 -12.83 -16.74
C PHE A 170 21.22 -13.27 -16.17
N LYS A 171 20.51 -14.17 -16.84
CA LYS A 171 19.20 -14.66 -16.40
C LYS A 171 19.29 -15.29 -15.01
N THR A 172 20.25 -16.19 -14.79
CA THR A 172 20.43 -16.86 -13.49
C THR A 172 20.81 -15.87 -12.40
N GLY A 173 21.73 -14.95 -12.69
CA GLY A 173 22.13 -13.90 -11.75
C GLY A 173 21.00 -12.92 -11.40
N TYR A 174 20.19 -12.51 -12.39
CA TYR A 174 19.05 -11.63 -12.16
C TYR A 174 17.92 -12.31 -11.35
N LEU A 175 17.67 -13.59 -11.60
CA LEU A 175 16.75 -14.38 -10.81
C LEU A 175 17.24 -14.56 -9.35
N ALA A 176 18.54 -14.85 -9.17
CA ALA A 176 19.16 -14.95 -7.85
C ALA A 176 19.05 -13.63 -7.08
N LEU A 177 19.30 -12.50 -7.76
CA LEU A 177 19.15 -11.15 -7.18
C LEU A 177 17.72 -10.92 -6.65
N ASN A 178 16.71 -11.27 -7.46
CA ASN A 178 15.29 -11.10 -7.08
C ASN A 178 14.85 -12.08 -5.98
N ARG A 179 15.54 -13.20 -5.79
CA ARG A 179 15.31 -14.17 -4.70
C ARG A 179 16.04 -13.80 -3.42
N GLY A 180 16.96 -12.81 -3.46
CA GLY A 180 17.79 -12.39 -2.33
C GLY A 180 19.04 -13.27 -2.15
N ASP A 181 19.40 -14.11 -3.12
CA ASP A 181 20.64 -14.90 -3.14
C ASP A 181 21.77 -14.08 -3.76
N PHE A 182 22.27 -13.13 -2.98
CA PHE A 182 23.17 -12.10 -3.48
C PHE A 182 24.57 -12.62 -3.81
N ASP A 183 25.05 -13.68 -3.16
CA ASP A 183 26.34 -14.28 -3.51
C ASP A 183 26.29 -14.93 -4.90
N LEU A 184 25.26 -15.73 -5.16
CA LEU A 184 25.04 -16.32 -6.49
C LEU A 184 24.79 -15.24 -7.55
N ALA A 185 23.97 -14.23 -7.21
CA ALA A 185 23.71 -13.10 -8.11
C ALA A 185 25.02 -12.37 -8.50
N ALA A 186 25.90 -12.10 -7.54
CA ALA A 186 27.17 -11.42 -7.80
C ALA A 186 28.11 -12.26 -8.69
N ASP A 187 28.18 -13.58 -8.46
CA ASP A 187 29.01 -14.49 -9.27
C ASP A 187 28.49 -14.56 -10.71
N ASP A 188 27.20 -14.85 -10.91
CA ASP A 188 26.60 -15.00 -12.23
C ASP A 188 26.57 -13.68 -13.02
N LEU A 189 26.22 -12.55 -12.36
CA LEU A 189 26.23 -11.23 -13.00
C LEU A 189 27.66 -10.76 -13.34
N SER A 190 28.68 -11.16 -12.58
CA SER A 190 30.08 -10.91 -12.94
C SER A 190 30.46 -11.67 -14.23
N HIS A 191 30.06 -12.93 -14.34
CA HIS A 191 30.25 -13.71 -15.58
C HIS A 191 29.47 -13.09 -16.74
N ALA A 192 28.23 -12.70 -16.52
CA ALA A 192 27.41 -12.03 -17.53
C ALA A 192 28.07 -10.72 -18.04
N LEU A 193 28.72 -9.96 -17.16
CA LEU A 193 29.44 -8.74 -17.51
C LEU A 193 30.69 -9.04 -18.34
N GLU A 194 31.40 -10.14 -18.06
CA GLU A 194 32.54 -10.59 -18.86
C GLU A 194 32.10 -11.06 -20.25
N GLU A 195 30.94 -11.70 -20.36
CA GLU A 195 30.36 -12.15 -21.65
C GLU A 195 29.82 -10.98 -22.49
N ASN A 196 29.41 -9.87 -21.82
CA ASN A 196 28.80 -8.68 -22.43
C ASN A 196 29.58 -7.41 -22.07
N PRO A 197 30.80 -7.22 -22.53
CA PRO A 197 31.69 -6.11 -22.14
C PRO A 197 31.33 -4.76 -22.77
N ALA A 198 30.15 -4.63 -23.37
CA ALA A 198 29.70 -3.39 -24.00
C ALA A 198 29.60 -2.23 -22.98
N PRO A 199 30.11 -1.03 -23.31
CA PRO A 199 30.06 0.11 -22.36
C PRO A 199 28.64 0.56 -22.01
N ASP A 200 27.67 0.30 -22.85
CA ASP A 200 26.25 0.59 -22.71
C ASP A 200 25.44 -0.57 -22.09
N SER A 201 26.13 -1.57 -21.55
CA SER A 201 25.49 -2.66 -20.80
C SER A 201 24.82 -2.16 -19.53
N ILE A 202 23.63 -2.71 -19.23
CA ILE A 202 22.89 -2.43 -17.97
C ILE A 202 23.32 -3.39 -16.85
N ILE A 203 24.03 -4.46 -17.16
CA ILE A 203 24.51 -5.46 -16.18
C ILE A 203 25.24 -4.83 -14.96
N PRO A 204 26.07 -3.78 -15.13
CA PRO A 204 26.73 -3.14 -13.99
C PRO A 204 25.78 -2.61 -12.93
N LEU A 205 24.54 -2.21 -13.28
CA LEU A 205 23.52 -1.76 -12.34
C LEU A 205 23.04 -2.91 -11.44
N GLU A 206 22.72 -4.05 -12.04
CA GLU A 206 22.25 -5.23 -11.31
C GLU A 206 23.36 -5.85 -10.44
N LEU A 207 24.58 -5.92 -10.98
CA LEU A 207 25.75 -6.38 -10.22
C LEU A 207 26.06 -5.47 -9.04
N ALA A 208 25.95 -4.15 -9.21
CA ALA A 208 26.14 -3.20 -8.13
C ALA A 208 25.05 -3.34 -7.05
N THR A 209 23.82 -3.65 -7.44
CA THR A 209 22.73 -3.94 -6.50
C THR A 209 23.04 -5.21 -5.67
N ALA A 210 23.58 -6.26 -6.30
CA ALA A 210 24.06 -7.44 -5.56
C ALA A 210 25.19 -7.08 -4.60
N TYR A 211 26.17 -6.30 -5.03
CA TYR A 211 27.28 -5.86 -4.17
C TYR A 211 26.84 -4.96 -3.02
N LEU A 212 25.87 -4.08 -3.23
CA LEU A 212 25.29 -3.28 -2.15
C LEU A 212 24.71 -4.18 -1.04
N ASN A 213 23.93 -5.20 -1.42
CA ASN A 213 23.35 -6.13 -0.46
C ASN A 213 24.38 -7.05 0.22
N LEU A 214 25.54 -7.27 -0.40
CA LEU A 214 26.68 -7.97 0.18
C LEU A 214 27.62 -7.05 0.99
N GLU A 215 27.25 -5.78 1.20
CA GLU A 215 28.07 -4.77 1.86
C GLU A 215 29.43 -4.51 1.16
N LYS A 216 29.58 -4.91 -0.11
CA LYS A 216 30.74 -4.62 -0.96
C LYS A 216 30.63 -3.22 -1.58
N LEU A 217 30.59 -2.21 -0.71
CA LEU A 217 30.20 -0.84 -1.05
C LEU A 217 31.16 -0.14 -2.02
N ASP A 218 32.47 -0.42 -1.92
CA ASP A 218 33.47 0.17 -2.82
C ASP A 218 33.40 -0.39 -4.24
N GLU A 219 33.04 -1.69 -4.40
CA GLU A 219 32.83 -2.35 -5.67
C GLU A 219 31.55 -1.81 -6.32
N ALA A 220 30.46 -1.76 -5.59
CA ALA A 220 29.17 -1.20 -6.04
C ALA A 220 29.35 0.24 -6.53
N ARG A 221 30.01 1.08 -5.74
CA ARG A 221 30.27 2.48 -6.09
C ARG A 221 31.01 2.62 -7.41
N ARG A 222 32.13 1.90 -7.60
CA ARG A 222 32.93 1.97 -8.82
C ARG A 222 32.16 1.56 -10.07
N LEU A 223 31.35 0.50 -9.97
CA LEU A 223 30.49 0.06 -11.06
C LEU A 223 29.47 1.13 -11.44
N LEU A 224 28.80 1.71 -10.45
CA LEU A 224 27.74 2.72 -10.67
C LEU A 224 28.32 4.06 -11.16
N GLU A 225 29.45 4.51 -10.65
CA GLU A 225 30.13 5.70 -11.16
C GLU A 225 30.49 5.54 -12.65
N THR A 226 30.93 4.35 -13.05
CA THR A 226 31.21 4.04 -14.47
C THR A 226 29.93 3.91 -15.28
N PHE A 227 28.93 3.24 -14.75
CA PHE A 227 27.63 3.05 -15.39
C PHE A 227 26.96 4.40 -15.72
N LEU A 228 26.92 5.33 -14.79
CA LEU A 228 26.29 6.64 -14.97
C LEU A 228 27.03 7.55 -15.97
N GLN A 229 28.32 7.28 -16.28
CA GLN A 229 29.02 7.98 -17.38
C GLN A 229 28.46 7.59 -18.75
N HIS A 230 27.95 6.37 -18.88
CA HIS A 230 27.37 5.87 -20.14
C HIS A 230 25.84 5.99 -20.17
N HIS A 231 25.20 6.02 -18.99
CA HIS A 231 23.74 6.11 -18.81
C HIS A 231 23.37 7.29 -17.88
N PRO A 232 23.64 8.53 -18.31
CA PRO A 232 23.45 9.71 -17.44
C PRO A 232 21.96 9.99 -17.12
N ASP A 233 21.04 9.40 -17.84
CA ASP A 233 19.59 9.50 -17.67
C ASP A 233 18.97 8.32 -16.91
N ALA A 234 19.78 7.33 -16.51
CA ALA A 234 19.30 6.15 -15.79
C ALA A 234 19.09 6.44 -14.30
N LEU A 235 17.91 6.93 -13.93
CA LEU A 235 17.56 7.23 -12.54
C LEU A 235 17.78 6.07 -11.56
N PRO A 236 17.55 4.78 -11.92
CA PRO A 236 17.89 3.65 -11.04
C PRO A 236 19.38 3.61 -10.64
N GLY A 237 20.29 4.00 -11.53
CA GLY A 237 21.71 4.10 -11.20
C GLY A 237 22.01 5.16 -10.14
N TYR A 238 21.34 6.31 -10.22
CA TYR A 238 21.43 7.34 -9.16
C TYR A 238 20.86 6.84 -7.84
N GLN A 239 19.75 6.10 -7.88
CA GLN A 239 19.13 5.55 -6.68
C GLN A 239 20.10 4.61 -5.95
N VAL A 240 20.61 3.59 -6.63
CA VAL A 240 21.50 2.59 -6.02
C VAL A 240 22.82 3.27 -5.55
N LEU A 241 23.35 4.23 -6.30
CA LEU A 241 24.56 4.96 -5.87
C LEU A 241 24.30 5.86 -4.66
N CYS A 242 23.13 6.48 -4.55
CA CYS A 242 22.74 7.20 -3.33
C CYS A 242 22.64 6.25 -2.14
N GLU A 243 22.06 5.06 -2.31
CA GLU A 243 21.99 4.06 -1.25
C GLU A 243 23.39 3.65 -0.78
N VAL A 244 24.33 3.42 -1.71
CA VAL A 244 25.74 3.17 -1.37
C VAL A 244 26.34 4.33 -0.56
N TYR A 245 26.10 5.59 -0.98
CA TYR A 245 26.59 6.74 -0.24
C TYR A 245 25.93 6.89 1.14
N TRP A 246 24.68 6.52 1.30
CA TRP A 246 24.01 6.54 2.60
C TRP A 246 24.60 5.50 3.56
N GLU A 247 24.89 4.28 3.06
CA GLU A 247 25.50 3.22 3.89
C GLU A 247 26.89 3.59 4.40
N ILE A 248 27.69 4.32 3.60
CA ILE A 248 29.01 4.81 4.05
C ILE A 248 28.95 6.17 4.76
N GLY A 249 27.76 6.75 4.95
CA GLY A 249 27.56 8.05 5.58
C GLY A 249 28.03 9.26 4.76
N ALA A 250 28.20 9.11 3.45
CA ALA A 250 28.73 10.13 2.54
C ALA A 250 27.59 10.98 1.91
N PHE A 251 26.72 11.55 2.74
CA PHE A 251 25.51 12.26 2.30
C PHE A 251 25.82 13.47 1.39
N ASP A 252 26.93 14.17 1.62
CA ASP A 252 27.35 15.30 0.77
C ASP A 252 27.68 14.83 -0.66
N GLN A 253 28.19 13.60 -0.82
CA GLN A 253 28.48 13.03 -2.13
C GLN A 253 27.16 12.62 -2.84
N ALA A 254 26.19 12.10 -2.12
CA ALA A 254 24.87 11.81 -2.66
C ALA A 254 24.15 13.10 -3.13
N GLU A 255 24.19 14.18 -2.35
CA GLU A 255 23.64 15.47 -2.76
C GLU A 255 24.35 16.06 -3.99
N THR A 256 25.69 15.96 -4.05
CA THR A 256 26.45 16.41 -5.22
C THR A 256 26.09 15.60 -6.46
N LEU A 257 26.02 14.28 -6.33
CA LEU A 257 25.59 13.39 -7.41
C LEU A 257 24.21 13.79 -7.97
N LEU A 258 23.24 14.02 -7.08
CA LEU A 258 21.89 14.42 -7.49
C LEU A 258 21.83 15.84 -8.06
N ALA A 259 22.66 16.75 -7.57
CA ALA A 259 22.76 18.10 -8.13
C ALA A 259 23.30 18.10 -9.58
N ASP A 260 24.21 17.18 -9.88
CA ASP A 260 24.87 17.08 -11.19
C ASP A 260 24.10 16.22 -12.21
N CYS A 261 22.99 15.57 -11.80
CA CYS A 261 22.18 14.79 -12.73
C CYS A 261 21.50 15.68 -13.80
N PRO A 262 21.12 15.12 -14.97
CA PRO A 262 20.47 15.86 -16.03
C PRO A 262 19.19 16.59 -15.57
N ASP A 263 18.94 17.79 -16.11
CA ASP A 263 17.82 18.63 -15.70
C ASP A 263 16.46 18.00 -16.02
N ASP A 264 16.38 17.15 -17.04
CA ASP A 264 15.14 16.42 -17.38
C ASP A 264 14.72 15.47 -16.26
N LEU A 265 15.67 14.87 -15.53
CA LEU A 265 15.38 14.02 -14.38
C LEU A 265 14.92 14.83 -13.16
N LYS A 266 15.44 16.03 -12.95
CA LYS A 266 15.20 16.86 -11.75
C LYS A 266 13.73 17.23 -11.54
N ASN A 267 12.95 17.23 -12.63
CA ASN A 267 11.51 17.52 -12.59
C ASN A 267 10.64 16.27 -12.40
N SER A 268 11.25 15.09 -12.26
CA SER A 268 10.53 13.84 -12.04
C SER A 268 10.17 13.64 -10.56
N LEU A 269 9.02 12.99 -10.33
CA LEU A 269 8.59 12.59 -8.98
C LEU A 269 9.64 11.73 -8.29
N ALA A 270 10.20 10.76 -9.03
CA ALA A 270 11.17 9.81 -8.47
C ALA A 270 12.47 10.49 -8.03
N TYR A 271 12.96 11.48 -8.80
CA TYR A 271 14.10 12.29 -8.37
C TYR A 271 13.80 13.09 -7.09
N VAL A 272 12.64 13.72 -7.00
CA VAL A 272 12.25 14.52 -5.83
C VAL A 272 12.15 13.65 -4.57
N LEU A 273 11.60 12.44 -4.72
CA LEU A 273 11.56 11.46 -3.62
C LEU A 273 12.97 11.04 -3.21
N LEU A 274 13.83 10.67 -4.16
CA LEU A 274 15.22 10.27 -3.90
C LEU A 274 16.02 11.38 -3.23
N ARG A 275 15.92 12.61 -3.72
CA ARG A 275 16.63 13.75 -3.13
C ARG A 275 16.10 14.10 -1.74
N GLY A 276 14.78 14.08 -1.55
CA GLY A 276 14.19 14.34 -0.24
C GLY A 276 14.54 13.26 0.78
N GLU A 277 14.67 12.00 0.37
CA GLU A 277 15.17 10.93 1.23
C GLU A 277 16.65 11.16 1.58
N THR A 278 17.48 11.50 0.59
CA THR A 278 18.90 11.86 0.83
C THR A 278 19.03 12.98 1.86
N LEU A 279 18.28 14.07 1.69
CA LEU A 279 18.23 15.18 2.66
C LEU A 279 17.78 14.71 4.06
N SER A 280 16.78 13.84 4.11
CA SER A 280 16.27 13.32 5.39
C SER A 280 17.31 12.45 6.10
N LYS A 281 18.02 11.58 5.37
CA LYS A 281 19.11 10.75 5.91
C LYS A 281 20.31 11.59 6.34
N ALA A 282 20.58 12.70 5.65
CA ALA A 282 21.57 13.69 6.04
C ALA A 282 21.18 14.54 7.27
N GLY A 283 19.94 14.39 7.76
CA GLY A 283 19.41 15.20 8.86
C GLY A 283 18.89 16.58 8.45
N SER A 284 18.92 16.91 7.15
CA SER A 284 18.42 18.17 6.57
C SER A 284 16.90 18.12 6.34
N HIS A 285 16.16 17.74 7.40
CA HIS A 285 14.72 17.56 7.33
C HIS A 285 13.92 18.82 6.89
N PRO A 286 14.28 20.05 7.32
CA PRO A 286 13.58 21.26 6.86
C PRO A 286 13.68 21.45 5.35
N GLU A 287 14.85 21.16 4.76
CA GLU A 287 15.11 21.25 3.32
C GLU A 287 14.31 20.19 2.56
N ALA A 288 14.21 18.95 3.08
CA ALA A 288 13.36 17.91 2.53
C ALA A 288 11.89 18.32 2.55
N VAL A 289 11.40 18.90 3.64
CA VAL A 289 10.03 19.43 3.75
C VAL A 289 9.77 20.50 2.68
N SER A 290 10.68 21.46 2.51
CA SER A 290 10.55 22.51 1.48
C SER A 290 10.48 21.89 0.08
N LEU A 291 11.42 20.99 -0.25
CA LEU A 291 11.48 20.32 -1.53
C LEU A 291 10.14 19.61 -1.90
N TYR A 292 9.58 18.85 -0.97
CA TYR A 292 8.32 18.14 -1.18
C TYR A 292 7.14 19.11 -1.34
N GLN A 293 7.10 20.19 -0.55
CA GLN A 293 6.04 21.20 -0.62
C GLN A 293 6.07 21.98 -1.92
N ASP A 294 7.27 22.44 -2.34
CA ASP A 294 7.47 23.19 -3.57
C ASP A 294 7.04 22.38 -4.81
N PHE A 295 7.37 21.07 -4.81
CA PHE A 295 6.96 20.19 -5.89
C PHE A 295 5.44 19.99 -5.91
N MET A 296 4.81 19.77 -4.74
CA MET A 296 3.34 19.64 -4.67
C MET A 296 2.62 20.95 -4.99
N GLU A 297 3.21 22.10 -4.72
CA GLU A 297 2.65 23.41 -5.13
C GLU A 297 2.70 23.59 -6.64
N ALA A 298 3.80 23.19 -7.28
CA ALA A 298 4.00 23.34 -8.72
C ALA A 298 3.19 22.33 -9.56
N TYR A 299 3.12 21.07 -9.12
CA TYR A 299 2.59 19.95 -9.92
C TYR A 299 1.28 19.35 -9.35
N GLY A 300 0.83 19.84 -8.21
CA GLY A 300 -0.39 19.36 -7.56
C GLY A 300 -0.14 18.25 -6.55
N TRP A 301 -1.24 17.76 -5.98
CA TRP A 301 -1.21 16.72 -4.95
C TRP A 301 -0.66 15.40 -5.50
N ASN A 302 0.23 14.79 -4.72
CA ASN A 302 0.78 13.47 -5.00
C ASN A 302 0.87 12.67 -3.70
N GLU A 303 0.30 11.47 -3.67
CA GLU A 303 0.22 10.64 -2.46
C GLU A 303 1.58 10.15 -1.97
N PRO A 304 2.47 9.55 -2.81
CA PRO A 304 3.82 9.20 -2.42
C PRO A 304 4.60 10.35 -1.78
N LEU A 305 4.53 11.56 -2.35
CA LEU A 305 5.17 12.75 -1.75
C LEU A 305 4.53 13.17 -0.43
N ALA A 306 3.21 13.05 -0.32
CA ALA A 306 2.52 13.36 0.93
C ALA A 306 2.91 12.39 2.06
N ILE A 307 3.13 11.11 1.73
CA ILE A 307 3.65 10.10 2.68
C ILE A 307 5.07 10.45 3.10
N ALA A 308 5.96 10.76 2.15
CA ALA A 308 7.35 11.13 2.44
C ALA A 308 7.43 12.42 3.29
N LEU A 309 6.64 13.43 2.94
CA LEU A 309 6.53 14.67 3.70
C LEU A 309 6.01 14.42 5.12
N ALA A 310 4.97 13.59 5.28
CA ALA A 310 4.43 13.25 6.59
C ALA A 310 5.46 12.55 7.47
N GLY A 311 6.22 11.58 6.93
CA GLY A 311 7.31 10.91 7.63
C GLY A 311 8.43 11.87 8.05
N THR A 312 8.78 12.81 7.19
CA THR A 312 9.78 13.84 7.53
C THR A 312 9.29 14.79 8.64
N LEU A 313 8.01 15.18 8.61
CA LEU A 313 7.39 15.98 9.66
C LEU A 313 7.28 15.23 11.00
N GLU A 314 7.03 13.90 10.98
CA GLU A 314 7.11 13.07 12.19
C GLU A 314 8.51 13.16 12.83
N THR A 315 9.55 13.03 12.01
CA THR A 315 10.95 13.11 12.48
C THR A 315 11.26 14.47 13.09
N LEU A 316 10.70 15.55 12.54
CA LEU A 316 10.80 16.91 13.10
C LEU A 316 9.92 17.12 14.34
N GLY A 317 9.06 16.18 14.69
CA GLY A 317 8.10 16.32 15.79
C GLY A 317 6.88 17.19 15.46
N ASP A 318 6.68 17.59 14.20
CA ASP A 318 5.50 18.33 13.76
C ASP A 318 4.31 17.38 13.49
N LEU A 319 3.89 16.74 14.57
CA LEU A 319 2.89 15.67 14.53
C LEU A 319 1.52 16.14 14.03
N GLU A 320 1.15 17.40 14.29
CA GLU A 320 -0.15 17.92 13.82
C GLU A 320 -0.21 18.04 12.30
N ARG A 321 0.88 18.52 11.66
CA ARG A 321 0.94 18.60 10.20
C ARG A 321 1.06 17.22 9.57
N ALA A 322 1.86 16.32 10.14
CA ALA A 322 1.98 14.92 9.69
C ALA A 322 0.62 14.22 9.72
N ARG A 323 -0.11 14.34 10.84
CA ARG A 323 -1.46 13.78 10.98
C ARG A 323 -2.44 14.36 9.95
N GLY A 324 -2.34 15.67 9.67
CA GLY A 324 -3.16 16.34 8.66
C GLY A 324 -2.96 15.77 7.26
N LEU A 325 -1.72 15.42 6.89
CA LEU A 325 -1.40 14.78 5.61
C LEU A 325 -1.96 13.36 5.54
N TYR A 326 -1.75 12.54 6.57
CA TYR A 326 -2.33 11.18 6.62
C TYR A 326 -3.86 11.19 6.58
N ALA A 327 -4.51 12.14 7.26
CA ALA A 327 -5.95 12.33 7.17
C ALA A 327 -6.40 12.62 5.72
N LYS A 328 -5.68 13.50 5.02
CA LYS A 328 -5.99 13.86 3.63
C LYS A 328 -5.80 12.68 2.67
N ILE A 329 -4.76 11.87 2.85
CA ILE A 329 -4.56 10.63 2.09
C ILE A 329 -5.75 9.69 2.31
N MET A 330 -6.12 9.44 3.56
CA MET A 330 -7.25 8.57 3.91
C MET A 330 -8.59 9.06 3.34
N ASP A 331 -8.82 10.38 3.32
CA ASP A 331 -10.05 10.96 2.76
C ASP A 331 -10.11 10.80 1.23
N GLN A 332 -8.98 10.87 0.55
CA GLN A 332 -8.92 10.62 -0.90
C GLN A 332 -9.15 9.15 -1.24
N CYS A 333 -8.53 8.22 -0.52
CA CYS A 333 -8.77 6.78 -0.69
C CYS A 333 -10.25 6.42 -0.45
N ARG A 334 -10.92 7.03 0.54
CA ARG A 334 -12.36 6.83 0.75
C ARG A 334 -13.21 7.31 -0.41
N SER A 335 -12.77 8.31 -1.16
CA SER A 335 -13.49 8.84 -2.33
C SER A 335 -13.34 7.97 -3.57
N CYS A 336 -12.23 7.22 -3.68
CA CYS A 336 -11.92 6.37 -4.85
C CYS A 336 -12.22 4.88 -4.63
N HIS A 337 -12.78 4.49 -3.47
CA HIS A 337 -13.00 3.09 -3.06
C HIS A 337 -11.73 2.22 -3.00
N THR A 338 -10.55 2.82 -3.08
CA THR A 338 -9.28 2.11 -2.87
C THR A 338 -9.11 1.76 -1.39
N ARG A 339 -8.56 0.57 -1.13
CA ARG A 339 -8.23 0.17 0.25
C ARG A 339 -7.19 1.14 0.81
N ILE A 340 -7.47 1.70 1.99
CA ILE A 340 -6.51 2.57 2.68
C ILE A 340 -5.28 1.74 3.03
N ASP A 341 -4.10 2.25 2.69
CA ASP A 341 -2.84 1.63 3.06
C ASP A 341 -2.80 1.42 4.60
N PRO A 342 -2.60 0.17 5.08
CA PRO A 342 -2.51 -0.12 6.51
C PRO A 342 -1.44 0.71 7.22
N LEU A 343 -0.33 1.05 6.54
CA LEU A 343 0.71 1.91 7.10
C LEU A 343 0.18 3.32 7.38
N VAL A 344 -0.48 3.94 6.41
CA VAL A 344 -1.09 5.28 6.54
C VAL A 344 -2.11 5.30 7.68
N LYS A 345 -2.97 4.28 7.73
CA LYS A 345 -3.99 4.12 8.78
C LYS A 345 -3.35 4.00 10.17
N ARG A 346 -2.28 3.18 10.29
CA ARG A 346 -1.53 3.01 11.52
C ARG A 346 -0.87 4.31 11.96
N LYS A 347 -0.17 4.99 11.05
CA LYS A 347 0.51 6.27 11.30
C LYS A 347 -0.47 7.34 11.79
N PHE A 348 -1.62 7.48 11.12
CA PHE A 348 -2.67 8.41 11.55
C PHE A 348 -3.19 8.09 12.96
N ALA A 349 -3.49 6.81 13.24
CA ALA A 349 -3.99 6.37 14.53
C ALA A 349 -2.96 6.60 15.65
N ASP A 350 -1.69 6.26 15.40
CA ASP A 350 -0.59 6.39 16.35
C ASP A 350 -0.34 7.86 16.71
N ILE A 351 -0.23 8.73 15.71
CA ILE A 351 -0.04 10.16 15.94
C ILE A 351 -1.24 10.76 16.66
N SER A 352 -2.47 10.38 16.27
CA SER A 352 -3.67 10.87 16.97
C SER A 352 -3.71 10.42 18.43
N PHE A 353 -3.26 9.19 18.72
CA PHE A 353 -3.13 8.68 20.07
C PHE A 353 -2.09 9.46 20.88
N ASP A 354 -0.90 9.73 20.31
CA ASP A 354 0.19 10.45 20.96
C ASP A 354 -0.18 11.93 21.23
N LEU A 355 -0.99 12.52 20.36
CA LEU A 355 -1.58 13.85 20.54
C LEU A 355 -2.75 13.87 21.56
N GLY A 356 -3.07 12.73 22.18
CA GLY A 356 -4.17 12.62 23.15
C GLY A 356 -5.57 12.70 22.53
N GLN A 357 -5.71 12.56 21.23
CA GLN A 357 -7.00 12.59 20.53
C GLN A 357 -7.71 11.24 20.65
N HIS A 358 -8.10 10.90 21.87
CA HIS A 358 -8.74 9.64 22.19
C HIS A 358 -10.21 9.66 21.78
N SER A 359 -10.58 8.89 20.76
CA SER A 359 -11.95 8.82 20.24
C SER A 359 -12.32 7.38 19.86
N SER A 360 -13.63 7.13 19.72
CA SER A 360 -14.13 5.84 19.20
C SER A 360 -13.57 5.52 17.80
N ALA A 361 -13.44 6.53 16.94
CA ALA A 361 -12.88 6.34 15.60
C ALA A 361 -11.43 5.82 15.63
N ILE A 362 -10.59 6.32 16.54
CA ILE A 362 -9.22 5.81 16.71
C ILE A 362 -9.21 4.38 17.27
N MET A 363 -10.13 4.05 18.19
CA MET A 363 -10.29 2.68 18.68
C MET A 363 -10.71 1.72 17.56
N GLU A 364 -11.66 2.11 16.72
CA GLU A 364 -12.09 1.32 15.54
C GLU A 364 -10.93 1.09 14.55
N MET A 365 -10.09 2.10 14.34
CA MET A 365 -8.89 1.95 13.51
C MET A 365 -7.94 0.90 14.10
N TYR A 366 -7.67 0.95 15.41
CA TYR A 366 -6.83 -0.07 16.06
C TYR A 366 -7.46 -1.45 16.06
N LEU A 367 -8.77 -1.58 16.18
CA LEU A 367 -9.47 -2.86 16.05
C LEU A 367 -9.32 -3.44 14.65
N SER A 368 -9.47 -2.62 13.62
CA SER A 368 -9.24 -3.05 12.25
C SER A 368 -7.77 -3.41 12.00
N LEU A 369 -6.82 -2.62 12.49
CA LEU A 369 -5.39 -2.92 12.39
C LEU A 369 -5.03 -4.24 13.09
N ALA A 370 -5.66 -4.55 14.22
CA ALA A 370 -5.45 -5.83 14.92
C ALA A 370 -5.94 -7.06 14.13
N GLN A 371 -6.89 -6.86 13.21
CA GLN A 371 -7.34 -7.91 12.28
C GLN A 371 -6.42 -8.03 11.08
N ASP A 372 -5.97 -6.87 10.53
CA ASP A 372 -5.08 -6.82 9.35
C ASP A 372 -3.64 -7.23 9.69
N ASP A 373 -3.19 -7.01 10.94
CA ASP A 373 -1.84 -7.25 11.44
C ASP A 373 -1.89 -7.94 12.81
N PRO A 374 -2.18 -9.26 12.85
CA PRO A 374 -2.31 -10.03 14.10
C PRO A 374 -1.03 -10.08 14.95
N GLU A 375 0.12 -9.91 14.33
CA GLU A 375 1.40 -9.89 15.04
C GLU A 375 1.51 -8.69 15.98
N ASN A 376 1.00 -7.54 15.59
CA ASN A 376 0.99 -6.33 16.39
C ASN A 376 -0.32 -6.11 17.16
N ALA A 377 -1.29 -7.03 17.07
CA ALA A 377 -2.56 -6.93 17.78
C ALA A 377 -2.43 -6.65 19.29
N PRO A 378 -1.47 -7.25 20.04
CA PRO A 378 -1.26 -6.93 21.45
C PRO A 378 -1.02 -5.44 21.70
N LEU A 379 -0.20 -4.80 20.86
CA LEU A 379 0.09 -3.36 20.97
C LEU A 379 -1.14 -2.51 20.71
N TYR A 380 -1.94 -2.86 19.71
CA TYR A 380 -3.18 -2.16 19.39
C TYR A 380 -4.20 -2.30 20.53
N PHE A 381 -4.37 -3.48 21.11
CA PHE A 381 -5.25 -3.67 22.27
C PHE A 381 -4.78 -2.90 23.50
N LEU A 382 -3.49 -2.76 23.74
CA LEU A 382 -2.97 -1.89 24.81
C LEU A 382 -3.28 -0.43 24.58
N LYS A 383 -3.20 0.08 23.35
CA LYS A 383 -3.58 1.45 22.99
C LYS A 383 -5.09 1.68 23.21
N ILE A 384 -5.93 0.75 22.76
CA ILE A 384 -7.38 0.79 23.01
C ILE A 384 -7.68 0.81 24.50
N SER A 385 -7.01 -0.04 25.29
CA SER A 385 -7.14 -0.03 26.76
C SER A 385 -6.84 1.35 27.37
N ARG A 386 -5.78 2.02 26.91
CA ARG A 386 -5.41 3.36 27.39
C ARG A 386 -6.45 4.41 26.98
N ILE A 387 -7.02 4.30 25.77
CA ILE A 387 -8.11 5.20 25.34
C ILE A 387 -9.32 5.03 26.25
N TYR A 388 -9.77 3.78 26.55
CA TYR A 388 -10.88 3.54 27.47
C TYR A 388 -10.60 4.07 28.88
N ALA A 389 -9.38 3.87 29.39
CA ALA A 389 -8.99 4.41 30.69
C ALA A 389 -9.06 5.95 30.72
N SER A 390 -8.59 6.62 29.66
CA SER A 390 -8.68 8.08 29.56
C SER A 390 -10.12 8.60 29.47
N MET A 391 -11.05 7.78 28.95
CA MET A 391 -12.48 8.07 28.90
C MET A 391 -13.21 7.71 30.21
N GLY A 392 -12.50 7.19 31.23
CA GLY A 392 -13.05 6.76 32.51
C GLY A 392 -13.75 5.40 32.49
N ASN A 393 -13.62 4.63 31.43
CA ASN A 393 -14.18 3.29 31.29
C ASN A 393 -13.15 2.22 31.69
N GLU A 394 -12.97 2.08 33.03
CA GLU A 394 -11.97 1.14 33.59
C GLU A 394 -12.33 -0.33 33.37
N GLU A 395 -13.58 -0.67 33.09
CA GLU A 395 -14.03 -2.02 32.84
C GLU A 395 -13.53 -2.48 31.46
N GLU A 396 -13.82 -1.71 30.42
CA GLU A 396 -13.34 -1.99 29.07
C GLU A 396 -11.80 -1.87 28.98
N ALA A 397 -11.21 -0.92 29.70
CA ALA A 397 -9.76 -0.81 29.76
C ALA A 397 -9.10 -2.10 30.31
N ARG A 398 -9.68 -2.72 31.33
CA ARG A 398 -9.20 -4.03 31.84
C ARG A 398 -9.43 -5.16 30.86
N ARG A 399 -10.58 -5.18 30.19
CA ARG A 399 -10.92 -6.20 29.18
C ARG A 399 -9.90 -6.20 28.03
N PHE A 400 -9.57 -5.03 27.50
CA PHE A 400 -8.58 -4.94 26.42
C PHE A 400 -7.15 -5.25 26.87
N ARG A 401 -6.79 -5.04 28.14
CA ARG A 401 -5.51 -5.55 28.69
C ARG A 401 -5.44 -7.09 28.67
N VAL A 402 -6.55 -7.74 28.98
CA VAL A 402 -6.64 -9.20 28.94
C VAL A 402 -6.52 -9.69 27.47
N PHE A 403 -7.16 -9.03 26.51
CA PHE A 403 -7.02 -9.37 25.10
C PHE A 403 -5.58 -9.22 24.61
N ALA A 404 -4.87 -8.17 25.03
CA ALA A 404 -3.45 -8.00 24.71
C ALA A 404 -2.61 -9.17 25.25
N GLN A 405 -2.80 -9.55 26.52
CA GLN A 405 -2.09 -10.68 27.11
C GLN A 405 -2.40 -12.03 26.44
N GLN A 406 -3.67 -12.24 26.05
CA GLN A 406 -4.07 -13.46 25.34
C GLN A 406 -3.43 -13.54 23.95
N ALA A 407 -3.37 -12.42 23.23
CA ALA A 407 -2.75 -12.33 21.92
C ALA A 407 -1.22 -12.50 21.97
N GLU A 408 -0.56 -12.04 23.05
CA GLU A 408 0.85 -12.32 23.31
C GLU A 408 1.10 -13.81 23.58
N ASN A 409 0.27 -14.44 24.39
CA ASN A 409 0.42 -15.85 24.77
C ASN A 409 0.05 -16.84 23.63
N GLY A 410 -0.74 -16.41 22.65
CA GLY A 410 -1.10 -17.21 21.48
C GLY A 410 -0.02 -17.31 20.40
N LYS A 411 1.12 -16.63 20.60
CA LYS A 411 2.29 -16.66 19.70
C LYS A 411 3.33 -17.74 20.07
N GLY A 412 3.08 -18.57 21.11
CA GLY A 412 3.99 -19.59 21.63
C GLY A 412 3.66 -21.01 21.11
#